data_939f6552bf0ca1166fbe5841c7aa86a4
#
_entry.id   939f6552bf0ca1166fbe5841c7aa86a4
#
_cell.length_a   1.000
_cell.length_b   1.000
_cell.length_c   1.000
_cell.angle_alpha   90.00
_cell.angle_beta   90.00
_cell.angle_gamma   90.00
#
_symmetry.space_group_name_H-M   'P 1'
#
loop_
_entity.id
_entity.type
_entity.pdbx_description
1 polymer ?
#
loop_
_entity_poly.entity_id
_entity_poly.type
_entity_poly.pdbx_seq_one_letter_code
_entity_poly.pdbx_strand_id
1 'polypeptide(L)'
;MLVAALLGAALDLRSVSWKGLQQRLRLGIPSGTVWFWAAALSGFMHGGTWADIFAVAASWFALWKEGTRQKWLFVAILIGMLVKRNARIVQPTLQSVRLFDPSGFHSEFFSHFGPNDFMGILLHGTWWIPVYYAAVMLVCNIGGEELWWRGYVLPRQELAFGRAAWVVHGICWSAFHLFMQPTLWDTVRMAITGVALSFVAQRTKSTWPGIVGHSFGNLPFFLSLAKGVISQ
;
A
#
# COMPACT_ATOMS: atom_id res chain seq x y z
N MET A 1 -3.37 3.03 -14.52
CA MET A 1 -3.50 4.00 -13.42
C MET A 1 -2.55 5.18 -13.55
N LEU A 2 -1.25 4.99 -13.77
CA LEU A 2 -0.28 6.10 -13.91
C LEU A 2 -0.72 7.13 -14.97
N VAL A 3 -1.01 6.68 -16.18
CA VAL A 3 -1.46 7.57 -17.28
C VAL A 3 -2.76 8.29 -16.91
N ALA A 4 -3.72 7.58 -16.29
CA ALA A 4 -4.98 8.19 -15.86
C ALA A 4 -4.77 9.25 -14.77
N ALA A 5 -3.86 9.03 -13.81
CA ALA A 5 -3.51 10.01 -12.79
C ALA A 5 -2.89 11.26 -13.39
N LEU A 6 -1.95 11.09 -14.31
CA LEU A 6 -1.27 12.19 -14.98
C LEU A 6 -2.23 12.99 -15.89
N LEU A 7 -3.06 12.30 -16.69
CA LEU A 7 -4.06 12.95 -17.54
C LEU A 7 -5.12 13.67 -16.71
N GLY A 8 -5.66 13.01 -15.67
CA GLY A 8 -6.64 13.63 -14.79
C GLY A 8 -6.10 14.87 -14.08
N ALA A 9 -4.87 14.82 -13.58
CA ALA A 9 -4.22 15.98 -12.97
C ALA A 9 -3.95 17.10 -14.00
N ALA A 10 -3.58 16.74 -15.22
CA ALA A 10 -3.34 17.70 -16.31
C ALA A 10 -4.63 18.41 -16.74
N LEU A 11 -5.75 17.69 -16.83
CA LEU A 11 -7.05 18.26 -17.19
C LEU A 11 -7.58 19.27 -16.16
N ASP A 12 -7.16 19.15 -14.91
CA ASP A 12 -7.52 20.08 -13.84
C ASP A 12 -6.70 21.39 -13.87
N LEU A 13 -5.68 21.47 -14.71
CA LEU A 13 -4.79 22.63 -14.79
C LEU A 13 -5.16 23.50 -15.98
N ARG A 14 -5.17 24.82 -15.78
CA ARG A 14 -5.31 25.80 -16.88
C ARG A 14 -4.12 25.77 -17.84
N SER A 15 -2.95 25.43 -17.30
CA SER A 15 -1.72 25.17 -18.06
C SER A 15 -1.00 24.00 -17.42
N VAL A 16 -0.54 23.06 -18.26
CA VAL A 16 0.22 21.90 -17.77
C VAL A 16 1.65 22.35 -17.48
N SER A 17 2.02 22.29 -16.21
CA SER A 17 3.41 22.48 -15.76
C SER A 17 3.81 21.38 -14.79
N TRP A 18 5.10 21.04 -14.78
CA TRP A 18 5.64 20.04 -13.84
C TRP A 18 5.32 20.38 -12.39
N LYS A 19 5.49 21.64 -12.00
CA LYS A 19 5.16 22.13 -10.65
C LYS A 19 3.67 21.97 -10.33
N GLY A 20 2.79 22.28 -11.28
CA GLY A 20 1.35 22.10 -11.14
C GLY A 20 0.97 20.62 -10.95
N LEU A 21 1.55 19.72 -11.74
CA LEU A 21 1.34 18.27 -11.60
C LEU A 21 1.81 17.76 -10.24
N GLN A 22 3.01 18.17 -9.79
CA GLN A 22 3.51 17.80 -8.47
C GLN A 22 2.58 18.24 -7.34
N GLN A 23 2.04 19.45 -7.41
CA GLN A 23 1.09 19.96 -6.42
C GLN A 23 -0.23 19.19 -6.44
N ARG A 24 -0.79 18.95 -7.63
CA ARG A 24 -2.05 18.20 -7.80
C ARG A 24 -1.95 16.77 -7.32
N LEU A 25 -0.84 16.10 -7.58
CA LEU A 25 -0.57 14.73 -7.18
C LEU A 25 0.12 14.61 -5.81
N ARG A 26 0.26 15.73 -5.09
CA ARG A 26 0.90 15.76 -3.76
C ARG A 26 2.31 15.16 -3.74
N LEU A 27 3.07 15.40 -4.82
CA LEU A 27 4.45 14.93 -4.99
C LEU A 27 5.51 15.98 -4.62
N GLY A 28 5.11 17.07 -3.98
CA GLY A 28 6.07 18.04 -3.45
C GLY A 28 7.12 17.35 -2.56
N ILE A 29 8.35 17.86 -2.57
CA ILE A 29 9.44 17.30 -1.75
C ILE A 29 9.00 17.33 -0.28
N PRO A 30 8.84 16.16 0.35
CA PRO A 30 8.35 16.09 1.70
C PRO A 30 9.45 16.53 2.67
N SER A 31 9.06 17.28 3.70
CA SER A 31 9.95 17.69 4.78
C SER A 31 9.51 17.09 6.11
N GLY A 32 10.44 16.89 7.01
CA GLY A 32 10.17 16.60 8.41
C GLY A 32 9.39 15.31 8.66
N THR A 33 8.17 15.47 9.20
CA THR A 33 7.34 14.36 9.71
C THR A 33 6.86 13.39 8.66
N VAL A 34 6.79 13.79 7.38
CA VAL A 34 6.35 12.93 6.27
C VAL A 34 7.21 11.67 6.17
N TRP A 35 8.51 11.77 6.39
CA TRP A 35 9.41 10.61 6.34
C TRP A 35 9.24 9.68 7.54
N PHE A 36 8.89 10.19 8.72
CA PHE A 36 8.52 9.33 9.86
C PHE A 36 7.24 8.55 9.57
N TRP A 37 6.25 9.16 8.92
CA TRP A 37 5.05 8.45 8.48
C TRP A 37 5.34 7.43 7.38
N ALA A 38 6.25 7.73 6.46
CA ALA A 38 6.70 6.76 5.45
C ALA A 38 7.36 5.55 6.10
N ALA A 39 8.24 5.78 7.09
CA ALA A 39 8.88 4.72 7.87
C ALA A 39 7.86 3.89 8.66
N ALA A 40 6.88 4.53 9.28
CA ALA A 40 5.80 3.85 10.01
C ALA A 40 4.99 2.93 9.09
N LEU A 41 4.60 3.42 7.90
CA LEU A 41 3.90 2.61 6.90
C LEU A 41 4.77 1.46 6.39
N SER A 42 6.05 1.69 6.16
CA SER A 42 6.99 0.64 5.72
C SER A 42 7.05 -0.52 6.71
N GLY A 43 7.19 -0.22 8.00
CA GLY A 43 7.15 -1.25 9.05
C GLY A 43 5.79 -1.95 9.13
N PHE A 44 4.70 -1.18 9.05
CA PHE A 44 3.33 -1.73 9.06
C PHE A 44 3.06 -2.67 7.88
N MET A 45 3.51 -2.30 6.68
CA MET A 45 3.31 -3.07 5.45
C MET A 45 4.17 -4.32 5.42
N HIS A 46 5.43 -4.21 5.86
CA HIS A 46 6.36 -5.34 5.88
C HIS A 46 5.92 -6.43 6.87
N GLY A 47 5.46 -6.03 8.06
CA GLY A 47 5.07 -6.94 9.12
C GLY A 47 6.23 -7.62 9.85
N GLY A 48 5.91 -8.30 10.95
CA GLY A 48 6.88 -8.96 11.81
C GLY A 48 7.27 -8.12 13.04
N THR A 49 7.75 -8.78 14.11
CA THR A 49 7.92 -8.14 15.41
C THR A 49 8.80 -6.89 15.38
N TRP A 50 9.95 -6.95 14.72
CA TRP A 50 10.85 -5.80 14.62
C TRP A 50 10.29 -4.67 13.75
N ALA A 51 9.62 -5.02 12.66
CA ALA A 51 8.97 -4.05 11.79
C ALA A 51 7.80 -3.36 12.52
N ASP A 52 7.04 -4.07 13.34
CA ASP A 52 5.97 -3.52 14.16
C ASP A 52 6.53 -2.55 15.22
N ILE A 53 7.62 -2.90 15.92
CA ILE A 53 8.30 -2.01 16.87
C ILE A 53 8.79 -0.74 16.16
N PHE A 54 9.41 -0.90 15.01
CA PHE A 54 9.88 0.22 14.19
C PHE A 54 8.73 1.13 13.75
N ALA A 55 7.61 0.56 13.30
CA ALA A 55 6.43 1.32 12.91
C ALA A 55 5.83 2.12 14.07
N VAL A 56 5.79 1.55 15.28
CA VAL A 56 5.34 2.23 16.50
C VAL A 56 6.27 3.40 16.83
N ALA A 57 7.57 3.17 16.84
CA ALA A 57 8.55 4.21 17.13
C ALA A 57 8.49 5.36 16.11
N ALA A 58 8.46 5.03 14.83
CA ALA A 58 8.34 6.03 13.75
C ALA A 58 7.05 6.85 13.85
N SER A 59 5.92 6.20 14.18
CA SER A 59 4.64 6.87 14.41
C SER A 59 4.71 7.83 15.59
N TRP A 60 5.35 7.42 16.69
CA TRP A 60 5.57 8.26 17.86
C TRP A 60 6.38 9.50 17.50
N PHE A 61 7.50 9.35 16.80
CA PHE A 61 8.32 10.48 16.36
C PHE A 61 7.57 11.42 15.43
N ALA A 62 6.75 10.89 14.50
CA ALA A 62 5.91 11.69 13.63
C ALA A 62 4.94 12.56 14.45
N LEU A 63 4.21 11.96 15.38
CA LEU A 63 3.25 12.66 16.24
C LEU A 63 3.93 13.67 17.16
N TRP A 64 5.11 13.34 17.68
CA TRP A 64 5.89 14.26 18.52
C TRP A 64 6.36 15.49 17.73
N LYS A 65 6.91 15.27 16.53
CA LYS A 65 7.34 16.36 15.63
C LYS A 65 6.20 17.26 15.16
N GLU A 66 5.01 16.70 14.99
CA GLU A 66 3.81 17.46 14.63
C GLU A 66 3.27 18.28 15.81
N GLY A 67 3.82 18.11 17.01
CA GLY A 67 3.34 18.78 18.23
C GLY A 67 1.88 18.41 18.57
N THR A 68 1.40 17.29 18.07
CA THR A 68 0.00 16.89 18.28
C THR A 68 -0.24 16.39 19.70
N ARG A 69 -1.33 16.87 20.31
CA ARG A 69 -1.81 16.37 21.60
C ARG A 69 -2.72 15.14 21.46
N GLN A 70 -2.93 14.65 20.25
CA GLN A 70 -3.83 13.55 19.96
C GLN A 70 -3.18 12.19 20.29
N LYS A 71 -2.90 11.98 21.57
CA LYS A 71 -2.33 10.72 22.09
C LYS A 71 -3.16 9.49 21.72
N TRP A 72 -4.46 9.65 21.48
CA TRP A 72 -5.36 8.59 21.05
C TRP A 72 -4.97 8.01 19.69
N LEU A 73 -4.33 8.77 18.78
CA LEU A 73 -3.83 8.25 17.52
C LEU A 73 -2.73 7.20 17.73
N PHE A 74 -1.83 7.46 18.69
CA PHE A 74 -0.81 6.49 19.06
C PHE A 74 -1.44 5.23 19.66
N VAL A 75 -2.43 5.41 20.53
CA VAL A 75 -3.20 4.29 21.10
C VAL A 75 -3.92 3.51 20.00
N ALA A 76 -4.52 4.17 19.01
CA ALA A 76 -5.18 3.52 17.87
C ALA A 76 -4.18 2.71 17.01
N ILE A 77 -2.98 3.25 16.77
CA ILE A 77 -1.91 2.54 16.06
C ILE A 77 -1.48 1.29 16.84
N LEU A 78 -1.27 1.42 18.15
CA LEU A 78 -0.94 0.29 19.03
C LEU A 78 -2.04 -0.78 19.02
N ILE A 79 -3.30 -0.37 19.15
CA ILE A 79 -4.44 -1.30 19.09
C ILE A 79 -4.48 -2.00 17.73
N GLY A 80 -4.33 -1.25 16.63
CA GLY A 80 -4.29 -1.83 15.28
C GLY A 80 -3.20 -2.89 15.12
N MET A 81 -2.02 -2.64 15.68
CA MET A 81 -0.91 -3.61 15.67
C MET A 81 -1.18 -4.83 16.56
N LEU A 82 -1.76 -4.62 17.74
CA LEU A 82 -2.15 -5.72 18.64
C LEU A 82 -3.23 -6.59 17.98
N VAL A 83 -4.21 -5.99 17.34
CA VAL A 83 -5.25 -6.72 16.57
C VAL A 83 -4.60 -7.52 15.44
N LYS A 84 -3.70 -6.91 14.68
CA LYS A 84 -2.95 -7.59 13.61
C LYS A 84 -2.13 -8.77 14.15
N ARG A 85 -1.47 -8.59 15.30
CA ARG A 85 -0.66 -9.62 15.95
C ARG A 85 -1.52 -10.77 16.50
N ASN A 86 -2.69 -10.45 17.07
CA ASN A 86 -3.63 -11.43 17.63
C ASN A 86 -4.63 -11.95 16.58
N ALA A 87 -4.49 -11.54 15.32
CA ALA A 87 -5.30 -12.02 14.21
C ALA A 87 -5.29 -13.54 14.06
N ARG A 88 -4.28 -14.24 14.64
CA ARG A 88 -4.20 -15.71 14.70
C ARG A 88 -5.45 -16.36 15.27
N ILE A 89 -6.20 -15.68 16.13
CA ILE A 89 -7.45 -16.19 16.71
C ILE A 89 -8.61 -16.14 15.71
N VAL A 90 -8.71 -15.04 14.93
CA VAL A 90 -9.81 -14.79 14.02
C VAL A 90 -9.48 -15.23 12.58
N GLN A 91 -8.19 -15.25 12.24
CA GLN A 91 -7.71 -15.59 10.91
C GLN A 91 -8.22 -16.95 10.39
N PRO A 92 -8.17 -18.06 11.16
CA PRO A 92 -8.64 -19.35 10.64
C PRO A 92 -10.09 -19.32 10.20
N THR A 93 -10.95 -18.67 11.01
CA THR A 93 -12.38 -18.53 10.69
C THR A 93 -12.61 -17.70 9.45
N LEU A 94 -11.93 -16.56 9.31
CA LEU A 94 -12.09 -15.69 8.14
C LEU A 94 -11.43 -16.28 6.88
N GLN A 95 -10.39 -17.09 7.02
CA GLN A 95 -9.76 -17.81 5.89
C GLN A 95 -10.63 -18.96 5.36
N SER A 96 -11.50 -19.52 6.20
CA SER A 96 -12.44 -20.56 5.74
C SER A 96 -13.56 -20.00 4.86
N VAL A 97 -13.85 -18.69 4.96
CA VAL A 97 -14.83 -18.01 4.12
C VAL A 97 -14.19 -17.66 2.78
N ARG A 98 -14.45 -18.48 1.77
CA ARG A 98 -14.02 -18.20 0.40
C ARG A 98 -14.90 -17.14 -0.24
N LEU A 99 -14.29 -16.21 -0.94
CA LEU A 99 -15.00 -15.26 -1.77
C LEU A 99 -15.46 -15.96 -3.06
N PHE A 100 -16.56 -15.45 -3.61
CA PHE A 100 -17.08 -15.95 -4.86
C PHE A 100 -16.11 -15.65 -6.02
N ASP A 101 -15.62 -16.70 -6.66
CA ASP A 101 -14.71 -16.61 -7.80
C ASP A 101 -15.25 -17.44 -8.97
N PRO A 102 -16.19 -16.89 -9.76
CA PRO A 102 -16.86 -17.62 -10.84
C PRO A 102 -15.93 -17.95 -12.01
N SER A 103 -14.80 -17.23 -12.13
CA SER A 103 -13.84 -17.43 -13.21
C SER A 103 -12.73 -18.41 -12.88
N GLY A 104 -12.58 -18.83 -11.62
CA GLY A 104 -11.43 -19.57 -11.14
C GLY A 104 -10.14 -18.75 -11.09
N PHE A 105 -10.24 -17.41 -11.30
CA PHE A 105 -9.10 -16.49 -11.42
C PHE A 105 -8.17 -16.57 -10.22
N HIS A 106 -8.73 -16.65 -9.00
CA HIS A 106 -7.91 -16.70 -7.78
C HIS A 106 -6.99 -17.92 -7.76
N SER A 107 -7.53 -19.10 -8.06
CA SER A 107 -6.75 -20.34 -8.06
C SER A 107 -5.73 -20.37 -9.20
N GLU A 108 -6.12 -19.94 -10.38
CA GLU A 108 -5.26 -19.88 -11.55
C GLU A 108 -4.14 -18.85 -11.35
N PHE A 109 -4.49 -17.61 -10.96
CA PHE A 109 -3.50 -16.56 -10.73
C PHE A 109 -2.44 -16.97 -9.72
N PHE A 110 -2.86 -17.50 -8.54
CA PHE A 110 -1.92 -17.86 -7.48
C PHE A 110 -1.17 -19.18 -7.75
N SER A 111 -1.66 -20.06 -8.60
CA SER A 111 -0.95 -21.30 -8.98
C SER A 111 0.33 -21.05 -9.79
N HIS A 112 0.41 -19.90 -10.46
CA HIS A 112 1.57 -19.50 -11.27
C HIS A 112 2.67 -18.74 -10.50
N PHE A 113 2.58 -18.68 -9.18
CA PHE A 113 3.58 -18.02 -8.33
C PHE A 113 4.18 -19.02 -7.34
N GLY A 114 5.08 -19.85 -7.83
CA GLY A 114 5.85 -20.78 -7.00
C GLY A 114 7.18 -20.19 -6.52
N PRO A 115 7.87 -20.86 -5.59
CA PRO A 115 9.19 -20.42 -5.12
C PRO A 115 10.27 -20.50 -6.20
N ASN A 116 10.07 -21.35 -7.21
CA ASN A 116 11.01 -21.58 -8.30
C ASN A 116 10.43 -21.26 -9.68
N ASP A 117 9.22 -20.76 -9.73
CA ASP A 117 8.46 -20.48 -10.94
C ASP A 117 7.76 -19.14 -10.85
N PHE A 118 7.76 -18.40 -11.95
CA PHE A 118 6.99 -17.17 -12.10
C PHE A 118 6.23 -17.22 -13.42
N MET A 119 4.92 -17.36 -13.34
CA MET A 119 4.03 -17.45 -14.51
C MET A 119 4.45 -18.51 -15.52
N GLY A 120 4.85 -19.70 -15.06
CA GLY A 120 5.30 -20.82 -15.89
C GLY A 120 6.75 -20.73 -16.37
N ILE A 121 7.50 -19.70 -15.95
CA ILE A 121 8.91 -19.53 -16.30
C ILE A 121 9.77 -19.94 -15.10
N LEU A 122 10.65 -20.91 -15.29
CA LEU A 122 11.62 -21.31 -14.27
C LEU A 122 12.55 -20.14 -13.92
N LEU A 123 12.67 -19.88 -12.63
CA LEU A 123 13.42 -18.71 -12.14
C LEU A 123 14.93 -18.90 -12.19
N HIS A 124 15.43 -20.13 -12.08
CA HIS A 124 16.88 -20.38 -12.02
C HIS A 124 17.65 -19.72 -13.16
N GLY A 125 18.61 -18.86 -12.83
CA GLY A 125 19.42 -18.11 -13.79
C GLY A 125 18.72 -16.95 -14.51
N THR A 126 17.40 -16.74 -14.33
CA THR A 126 16.60 -15.76 -15.09
C THR A 126 16.53 -14.40 -14.39
N TRP A 127 17.66 -13.70 -14.23
CA TRP A 127 17.76 -12.42 -13.54
C TRP A 127 16.89 -11.30 -14.12
N TRP A 128 16.52 -11.38 -15.38
CA TRP A 128 15.66 -10.38 -15.99
C TRP A 128 14.25 -10.34 -15.35
N ILE A 129 13.77 -11.45 -14.77
CA ILE A 129 12.44 -11.52 -14.12
C ILE A 129 12.36 -10.62 -12.90
N PRO A 130 13.22 -10.75 -11.87
CA PRO A 130 13.16 -9.82 -10.73
C PRO A 130 13.43 -8.37 -11.13
N VAL A 131 14.30 -8.12 -12.12
CA VAL A 131 14.53 -6.75 -12.63
C VAL A 131 13.27 -6.19 -13.29
N TYR A 132 12.64 -6.95 -14.18
CA TYR A 132 11.38 -6.58 -14.82
C TYR A 132 10.27 -6.35 -13.78
N TYR A 133 10.12 -7.28 -12.83
CA TYR A 133 9.14 -7.14 -11.75
C TYR A 133 9.38 -5.86 -10.95
N ALA A 134 10.61 -5.58 -10.54
CA ALA A 134 10.94 -4.36 -9.80
C ALA A 134 10.58 -3.11 -10.62
N ALA A 135 10.96 -3.05 -11.90
CA ALA A 135 10.65 -1.92 -12.77
C ALA A 135 9.15 -1.71 -12.95
N VAL A 136 8.40 -2.79 -13.27
CA VAL A 136 6.94 -2.73 -13.47
C VAL A 136 6.23 -2.41 -12.16
N MET A 137 6.58 -3.08 -11.06
CA MET A 137 5.93 -2.85 -9.76
C MET A 137 6.20 -1.46 -9.20
N LEU A 138 7.44 -0.99 -9.23
CA LEU A 138 7.76 0.33 -8.68
C LEU A 138 7.16 1.46 -9.52
N VAL A 139 7.26 1.40 -10.84
CA VAL A 139 6.86 2.51 -11.71
C VAL A 139 5.38 2.44 -12.06
N CYS A 140 4.93 1.32 -12.64
CA CYS A 140 3.58 1.23 -13.20
C CYS A 140 2.53 0.88 -12.14
N ASN A 141 2.84 -0.05 -11.23
CA ASN A 141 1.88 -0.49 -10.23
C ASN A 141 1.94 0.41 -8.99
N ILE A 142 2.99 0.34 -8.19
CA ILE A 142 3.05 1.09 -6.93
C ILE A 142 3.00 2.59 -7.19
N GLY A 143 3.86 3.12 -8.06
CA GLY A 143 3.85 4.53 -8.43
C GLY A 143 2.53 4.93 -9.06
N GLY A 144 2.02 4.17 -10.02
CA GLY A 144 0.75 4.43 -10.71
C GLY A 144 -0.46 4.34 -9.77
N GLU A 145 -0.50 3.35 -8.88
CA GLU A 145 -1.58 3.21 -7.89
C GLU A 145 -1.57 4.34 -6.88
N GLU A 146 -0.43 4.64 -6.29
CA GLU A 146 -0.35 5.69 -5.29
C GLU A 146 -0.67 7.06 -5.87
N LEU A 147 -0.20 7.35 -7.09
CA LEU A 147 -0.54 8.58 -7.79
C LEU A 147 -2.03 8.67 -8.12
N TRP A 148 -2.63 7.58 -8.60
CA TRP A 148 -4.07 7.56 -8.89
C TRP A 148 -4.90 7.68 -7.62
N TRP A 149 -4.68 6.77 -6.68
CA TRP A 149 -5.52 6.70 -5.49
C TRP A 149 -5.25 7.85 -4.51
N ARG A 150 -4.01 8.01 -4.04
CA ARG A 150 -3.68 8.98 -2.97
C ARG A 150 -3.37 10.37 -3.53
N GLY A 151 -2.81 10.44 -4.73
CA GLY A 151 -2.51 11.72 -5.38
C GLY A 151 -3.72 12.35 -6.06
N TYR A 152 -4.54 11.58 -6.76
CA TYR A 152 -5.64 12.12 -7.57
C TYR A 152 -7.03 11.93 -6.96
N VAL A 153 -7.41 10.70 -6.58
CA VAL A 153 -8.77 10.37 -6.11
C VAL A 153 -9.02 10.86 -4.68
N LEU A 154 -8.11 10.57 -3.74
CA LEU A 154 -8.29 10.95 -2.33
C LEU A 154 -8.53 12.45 -2.11
N PRO A 155 -7.80 13.40 -2.75
CA PRO A 155 -8.10 14.82 -2.62
C PRO A 155 -9.52 15.21 -3.01
N ARG A 156 -10.11 14.53 -3.97
CA ARG A 156 -11.50 14.75 -4.41
C ARG A 156 -12.50 14.17 -3.42
N GLN A 157 -12.21 13.02 -2.89
CA GLN A 157 -13.02 12.43 -1.82
C GLN A 157 -12.97 13.26 -0.52
N GLU A 158 -11.87 13.94 -0.25
CA GLU A 158 -11.78 14.88 0.86
C GLU A 158 -12.78 16.03 0.75
N LEU A 159 -13.12 16.48 -0.45
CA LEU A 159 -14.13 17.51 -0.68
C LEU A 159 -15.55 17.00 -0.34
N ALA A 160 -15.82 15.72 -0.56
CA ALA A 160 -17.12 15.12 -0.32
C ALA A 160 -17.28 14.59 1.13
N PHE A 161 -16.26 13.92 1.67
CA PHE A 161 -16.31 13.20 2.93
C PHE A 161 -15.51 13.87 4.06
N GLY A 162 -14.83 14.98 3.77
CA GLY A 162 -14.05 15.73 4.75
C GLY A 162 -13.03 14.86 5.48
N ARG A 163 -13.08 14.90 6.82
CA ARG A 163 -12.12 14.17 7.68
C ARG A 163 -12.23 12.66 7.63
N ALA A 164 -13.35 12.11 7.18
CA ALA A 164 -13.60 10.67 7.07
C ALA A 164 -13.16 10.08 5.72
N ALA A 165 -12.70 10.90 4.78
CA ALA A 165 -12.34 10.46 3.43
C ALA A 165 -11.35 9.30 3.40
N TRP A 166 -10.40 9.25 4.32
CA TRP A 166 -9.40 8.17 4.40
C TRP A 166 -10.03 6.79 4.64
N VAL A 167 -11.14 6.71 5.38
CA VAL A 167 -11.86 5.45 5.62
C VAL A 167 -12.54 4.99 4.33
N VAL A 168 -13.35 5.89 3.74
CA VAL A 168 -14.08 5.60 2.49
C VAL A 168 -13.08 5.23 1.39
N HIS A 169 -12.02 6.00 1.26
CA HIS A 169 -10.97 5.77 0.27
C HIS A 169 -10.29 4.41 0.44
N GLY A 170 -9.90 4.07 1.66
CA GLY A 170 -9.25 2.80 1.96
C GLY A 170 -10.14 1.59 1.64
N ILE A 171 -11.45 1.69 1.94
CA ILE A 171 -12.44 0.67 1.60
C ILE A 171 -12.60 0.56 0.07
N CYS A 172 -12.74 1.67 -0.64
CA CYS A 172 -12.84 1.67 -2.10
C CYS A 172 -11.59 1.06 -2.76
N TRP A 173 -10.40 1.39 -2.26
CA TRP A 173 -9.16 0.80 -2.76
C TRP A 173 -9.10 -0.72 -2.50
N SER A 174 -9.53 -1.17 -1.32
CA SER A 174 -9.63 -2.60 -1.02
C SER A 174 -10.64 -3.31 -1.92
N ALA A 175 -11.81 -2.69 -2.14
CA ALA A 175 -12.83 -3.23 -3.02
C ALA A 175 -12.35 -3.36 -4.48
N PHE A 176 -11.53 -2.43 -4.95
CA PHE A 176 -10.89 -2.53 -6.25
C PHE A 176 -10.00 -3.77 -6.39
N HIS A 177 -9.46 -4.29 -5.28
CA HIS A 177 -8.60 -5.47 -5.27
C HIS A 177 -9.34 -6.79 -4.98
N LEU A 178 -10.67 -6.80 -4.94
CA LEU A 178 -11.45 -8.02 -4.62
C LEU A 178 -11.12 -9.20 -5.53
N PHE A 179 -10.78 -8.94 -6.81
CA PHE A 179 -10.38 -9.97 -7.76
C PHE A 179 -9.08 -10.71 -7.38
N MET A 180 -8.28 -10.13 -6.46
CA MET A 180 -7.03 -10.74 -5.96
C MET A 180 -7.17 -11.31 -4.54
N GLN A 181 -8.37 -11.36 -3.98
CA GLN A 181 -8.60 -11.70 -2.58
C GLN A 181 -9.42 -12.99 -2.46
N PRO A 182 -8.77 -14.16 -2.36
CA PRO A 182 -9.47 -15.44 -2.37
C PRO A 182 -10.29 -15.71 -1.12
N THR A 183 -10.02 -14.97 -0.02
CA THR A 183 -10.72 -15.18 1.26
C THR A 183 -11.19 -13.87 1.88
N LEU A 184 -12.16 -13.96 2.77
CA LEU A 184 -12.62 -12.81 3.56
C LEU A 184 -11.48 -12.22 4.40
N TRP A 185 -10.55 -13.05 4.88
CA TRP A 185 -9.37 -12.57 5.61
C TRP A 185 -8.48 -11.68 4.75
N ASP A 186 -8.26 -12.05 3.49
CA ASP A 186 -7.45 -11.24 2.56
C ASP A 186 -8.11 -9.89 2.31
N THR A 187 -9.44 -9.86 2.17
CA THR A 187 -10.22 -8.62 2.04
C THR A 187 -10.08 -7.72 3.27
N VAL A 188 -10.20 -8.28 4.48
CA VAL A 188 -10.03 -7.52 5.73
C VAL A 188 -8.62 -6.96 5.85
N ARG A 189 -7.58 -7.74 5.56
CA ARG A 189 -6.19 -7.28 5.55
C ARG A 189 -5.97 -6.14 4.57
N MET A 190 -6.51 -6.29 3.36
CA MET A 190 -6.40 -5.27 2.32
C MET A 190 -7.13 -3.98 2.72
N ALA A 191 -8.32 -4.08 3.34
CA ALA A 191 -9.04 -2.92 3.85
C ALA A 191 -8.27 -2.18 4.95
N ILE A 192 -7.69 -2.90 5.90
CA ILE A 192 -6.83 -2.31 6.95
C ILE A 192 -5.63 -1.59 6.33
N THR A 193 -4.99 -2.21 5.34
CA THR A 193 -3.86 -1.63 4.61
C THR A 193 -4.27 -0.37 3.86
N GLY A 194 -5.36 -0.44 3.08
CA GLY A 194 -5.89 0.69 2.31
C GLY A 194 -6.25 1.88 3.20
N VAL A 195 -6.88 1.61 4.34
CA VAL A 195 -7.25 2.61 5.34
C VAL A 195 -6.00 3.27 5.95
N ALA A 196 -4.98 2.49 6.31
CA ALA A 196 -3.73 3.02 6.86
C ALA A 196 -2.98 3.92 5.86
N LEU A 197 -2.81 3.47 4.62
CA LEU A 197 -2.20 4.24 3.55
C LEU A 197 -2.96 5.55 3.30
N SER A 198 -4.29 5.49 3.27
CA SER A 198 -5.15 6.65 3.02
C SER A 198 -5.13 7.64 4.18
N PHE A 199 -5.12 7.14 5.42
CA PHE A 199 -5.00 7.97 6.62
C PHE A 199 -3.72 8.80 6.58
N VAL A 200 -2.58 8.15 6.34
CA VAL A 200 -1.29 8.84 6.30
C VAL A 200 -1.23 9.84 5.14
N ALA A 201 -1.70 9.46 3.94
CA ALA A 201 -1.75 10.36 2.80
C ALA A 201 -2.64 11.59 3.05
N GLN A 202 -3.83 11.40 3.67
CA GLN A 202 -4.71 12.52 4.03
C GLN A 202 -4.07 13.40 5.10
N ARG A 203 -3.42 12.82 6.11
CA ARG A 203 -2.79 13.56 7.20
C ARG A 203 -1.58 14.36 6.73
N THR A 204 -0.72 13.76 5.95
CA THR A 204 0.53 14.39 5.48
C THR A 204 0.35 15.27 4.24
N LYS A 205 -0.81 15.16 3.57
CA LYS A 205 -1.06 15.79 2.26
C LYS A 205 0.04 15.44 1.23
N SER A 206 0.60 14.24 1.36
CA SER A 206 1.69 13.73 0.52
C SER A 206 1.40 12.30 0.06
N THR A 207 1.77 11.99 -1.18
CA THR A 207 1.68 10.65 -1.76
C THR A 207 2.93 9.80 -1.44
N TRP A 208 4.03 10.45 -1.08
CA TRP A 208 5.30 9.76 -0.82
C TRP A 208 5.25 8.68 0.27
N PRO A 209 4.60 8.87 1.42
CA PRO A 209 4.51 7.82 2.42
C PRO A 209 3.85 6.55 1.88
N GLY A 210 2.83 6.71 1.03
CA GLY A 210 2.16 5.60 0.36
C GLY A 210 3.11 4.88 -0.59
N ILE A 211 3.80 5.60 -1.47
CA ILE A 211 4.77 5.01 -2.42
C ILE A 211 5.82 4.20 -1.66
N VAL A 212 6.45 4.79 -0.64
CA VAL A 212 7.50 4.11 0.13
C VAL A 212 6.94 2.91 0.89
N GLY A 213 5.85 3.09 1.66
CA GLY A 213 5.24 2.02 2.45
C GLY A 213 4.77 0.86 1.58
N HIS A 214 4.10 1.14 0.47
CA HIS A 214 3.61 0.13 -0.46
C HIS A 214 4.77 -0.63 -1.13
N SER A 215 5.88 0.06 -1.47
CA SER A 215 7.09 -0.59 -1.99
C SER A 215 7.67 -1.60 -1.00
N PHE A 216 7.74 -1.23 0.28
CA PHE A 216 8.20 -2.16 1.34
C PHE A 216 7.24 -3.33 1.55
N GLY A 217 5.93 -3.15 1.35
CA GLY A 217 4.95 -4.23 1.38
C GLY A 217 5.16 -5.29 0.29
N ASN A 218 5.66 -4.88 -0.88
CA ASN A 218 5.97 -5.76 -2.01
C ASN A 218 7.40 -6.35 -1.97
N LEU A 219 8.26 -5.85 -1.10
CA LEU A 219 9.66 -6.30 -0.99
C LEU A 219 9.79 -7.82 -0.72
N PRO A 220 8.99 -8.45 0.17
CA PRO A 220 9.10 -9.89 0.41
C PRO A 220 8.90 -10.73 -0.85
N PHE A 221 7.96 -10.33 -1.71
CA PHE A 221 7.72 -11.03 -2.97
C PHE A 221 8.89 -10.86 -3.94
N PHE A 222 9.43 -9.65 -4.08
CA PHE A 222 10.63 -9.40 -4.87
C PHE A 222 11.82 -10.26 -4.39
N LEU A 223 12.04 -10.32 -3.07
CA LEU A 223 13.11 -11.15 -2.51
C LEU A 223 12.89 -12.64 -2.74
N SER A 224 11.63 -13.10 -2.77
CA SER A 224 11.30 -14.47 -3.12
C SER A 224 11.67 -14.79 -4.58
N LEU A 225 11.36 -13.89 -5.52
CA LEU A 225 11.76 -14.03 -6.92
C LEU A 225 13.29 -14.07 -7.07
N ALA A 226 13.99 -13.13 -6.42
CA ALA A 226 15.45 -13.07 -6.45
C ALA A 226 16.08 -14.35 -5.85
N LYS A 227 15.50 -14.89 -4.78
CA LYS A 227 15.93 -16.16 -4.20
C LYS A 227 15.73 -17.33 -5.17
N GLY A 228 14.57 -17.40 -5.85
CA GLY A 228 14.29 -18.44 -6.84
C GLY A 228 15.28 -18.45 -8.00
N VAL A 229 15.82 -17.28 -8.38
CA VAL A 229 16.84 -17.17 -9.43
C VAL A 229 18.19 -17.78 -9.00
N ILE A 230 18.51 -17.71 -7.70
CA ILE A 230 19.78 -18.20 -7.13
C ILE A 230 19.68 -19.67 -6.71
N SER A 231 18.48 -20.14 -6.31
CA SER A 231 18.28 -21.52 -5.86
C SER A 231 18.45 -22.52 -6.99
N GLN A 232 19.18 -23.57 -6.69
CA GLN A 232 19.37 -24.71 -7.62
C GLN A 232 18.14 -25.62 -7.58
#